data_736588453a13b34c9bc409a76db5f3be
#
_entry.id   736588453a13b34c9bc409a76db5f3be
#
_cell.length_a   1.000
_cell.length_b   1.000
_cell.length_c   1.000
_cell.angle_alpha   90.00
_cell.angle_beta   90.00
_cell.angle_gamma   90.00
#
_symmetry.space_group_name_H-M   'P 1'
#
loop_
_entity.id
_entity.type
_entity.pdbx_description
1 polymer ?
#
loop_
_entity_poly.entity_id
_entity_poly.type
_entity_poly.pdbx_seq_one_letter_code
_entity_poly.pdbx_strand_id
1 'polypeptide(L)'
;LCRLFPDIPKEHPVLGSIFVNMSANMLGLDNAATPLGLKAMKELQELNPKKDTASNPMIMFLVINTSGLIIIPISIMVYRAQMGAAQPTDVFIPILLSTFISTLVGVIAVSIAQKINLINKPILILMGIICLFFSGLIYLFLSVSREDMGTYSTLIANILLFSVIILFILTGVRKKINVYDSFVEGAKE
;
A
#
# COMPACT_ATOMS: atom_id res chain seq x y z
N LEU A 1 -2.99 12.15 -2.23
CA LEU A 1 -3.50 11.58 -3.46
C LEU A 1 -3.72 12.64 -4.55
N CYS A 2 -4.54 13.67 -4.36
CA CYS A 2 -4.85 14.70 -5.35
C CYS A 2 -3.63 15.33 -6.07
N ARG A 3 -2.45 15.31 -5.45
CA ARG A 3 -1.22 15.85 -6.06
C ARG A 3 -0.52 14.88 -7.00
N LEU A 4 -0.73 13.58 -6.83
CA LEU A 4 -0.26 12.55 -7.75
C LEU A 4 -1.19 12.40 -8.96
N PHE A 5 -2.41 12.89 -8.83
CA PHE A 5 -3.46 12.84 -9.85
C PHE A 5 -3.99 14.25 -10.15
N PRO A 6 -3.14 15.16 -10.68
CA PRO A 6 -3.52 16.56 -10.89
C PRO A 6 -4.66 16.75 -11.89
N ASP A 7 -4.82 15.82 -12.84
CA ASP A 7 -5.83 15.88 -13.89
C ASP A 7 -7.23 15.43 -13.40
N ILE A 8 -7.34 14.94 -12.15
CA ILE A 8 -8.61 14.52 -11.56
C ILE A 8 -9.19 15.66 -10.71
N PRO A 9 -10.47 16.02 -10.87
CA PRO A 9 -11.13 16.96 -9.97
C PRO A 9 -11.06 16.50 -8.51
N LYS A 10 -10.76 17.42 -7.57
CA LYS A 10 -10.49 17.10 -6.18
C LYS A 10 -11.64 16.39 -5.45
N GLU A 11 -12.86 16.63 -5.87
CA GLU A 11 -14.08 16.06 -5.26
C GLU A 11 -14.61 14.83 -6.03
N HIS A 12 -13.90 14.38 -7.06
CA HIS A 12 -14.37 13.26 -7.87
C HIS A 12 -14.26 11.94 -7.09
N PRO A 13 -15.32 11.09 -7.11
CA PRO A 13 -15.36 9.83 -6.32
C PRO A 13 -14.25 8.84 -6.68
N VAL A 14 -13.70 8.90 -7.90
CA VAL A 14 -12.60 8.04 -8.33
C VAL A 14 -11.37 8.11 -7.41
N LEU A 15 -11.10 9.28 -6.79
CA LEU A 15 -10.02 9.40 -5.81
C LEU A 15 -10.25 8.52 -4.58
N GLY A 16 -11.51 8.35 -4.18
CA GLY A 16 -11.91 7.40 -3.14
C GLY A 16 -11.67 5.96 -3.57
N SER A 17 -12.10 5.58 -4.79
CA SER A 17 -11.89 4.24 -5.35
C SER A 17 -10.40 3.89 -5.46
N ILE A 18 -9.57 4.82 -5.94
CA ILE A 18 -8.10 4.68 -5.97
C ILE A 18 -7.56 4.46 -4.56
N PHE A 19 -7.98 5.27 -3.58
CA PHE A 19 -7.50 5.17 -2.20
C PHE A 19 -7.83 3.83 -1.57
N VAL A 20 -9.07 3.34 -1.75
CA VAL A 20 -9.51 2.06 -1.20
C VAL A 20 -8.75 0.90 -1.84
N ASN A 21 -8.56 0.93 -3.17
CA ASN A 21 -7.74 -0.08 -3.86
C ASN A 21 -6.29 -0.10 -3.37
N MET A 22 -5.65 1.08 -3.28
CA MET A 22 -4.28 1.17 -2.74
C MET A 22 -4.19 0.64 -1.31
N SER A 23 -5.17 0.97 -0.46
CA SER A 23 -5.23 0.48 0.91
C SER A 23 -5.37 -1.05 0.97
N ALA A 24 -6.20 -1.64 0.12
CA ALA A 24 -6.34 -3.09 0.01
C ALA A 24 -5.00 -3.77 -0.39
N ASN A 25 -4.31 -3.23 -1.39
CA ASN A 25 -2.98 -3.71 -1.80
C ASN A 25 -1.96 -3.59 -0.66
N MET A 26 -1.90 -2.44 0.03
CA MET A 26 -0.97 -2.22 1.14
C MET A 26 -1.21 -3.19 2.30
N LEU A 27 -2.45 -3.61 2.52
CA LEU A 27 -2.83 -4.58 3.55
C LEU A 27 -2.71 -6.04 3.09
N GLY A 28 -2.31 -6.28 1.83
CA GLY A 28 -2.20 -7.63 1.27
C GLY A 28 -3.54 -8.34 1.08
N LEU A 29 -4.61 -7.57 0.83
CA LEU A 29 -5.96 -8.08 0.58
C LEU A 29 -6.16 -8.31 -0.92
N ASP A 30 -5.42 -9.25 -1.49
CA ASP A 30 -5.32 -9.48 -2.94
C ASP A 30 -6.68 -9.70 -3.60
N ASN A 31 -7.57 -10.48 -2.95
CA ASN A 31 -8.90 -10.78 -3.46
C ASN A 31 -9.81 -9.54 -3.52
N ALA A 32 -9.69 -8.63 -2.55
CA ALA A 32 -10.45 -7.39 -2.52
C ALA A 32 -9.84 -6.31 -3.43
N ALA A 33 -8.53 -6.29 -3.58
CA ALA A 33 -7.82 -5.29 -4.36
C ALA A 33 -8.20 -5.32 -5.85
N THR A 34 -8.37 -6.51 -6.43
CA THR A 34 -8.66 -6.66 -7.87
C THR A 34 -9.98 -6.00 -8.30
N PRO A 35 -11.16 -6.30 -7.70
CA PRO A 35 -12.42 -5.65 -8.08
C PRO A 35 -12.39 -4.14 -7.80
N LEU A 36 -11.75 -3.70 -6.73
CA LEU A 36 -11.58 -2.27 -6.41
C LEU A 36 -10.71 -1.55 -7.45
N GLY A 37 -9.67 -2.21 -7.94
CA GLY A 37 -8.80 -1.69 -9.00
C GLY A 37 -9.52 -1.57 -10.34
N LEU A 38 -10.31 -2.58 -10.71
CA LEU A 38 -11.13 -2.55 -11.91
C LEU A 38 -12.18 -1.43 -11.85
N LYS A 39 -12.82 -1.24 -10.70
CA LYS A 39 -13.76 -0.13 -10.47
C LYS A 39 -13.07 1.23 -10.67
N ALA A 40 -11.94 1.44 -10.00
CA ALA A 40 -11.18 2.68 -10.13
C ALA A 40 -10.75 2.94 -11.57
N MET A 41 -10.29 1.91 -12.30
CA MET A 41 -9.89 2.03 -13.71
C MET A 41 -11.08 2.38 -14.62
N LYS A 42 -12.26 1.80 -14.36
CA LYS A 42 -13.48 2.12 -15.10
C LYS A 42 -13.89 3.57 -14.88
N GLU A 43 -13.89 4.05 -13.64
CA GLU A 43 -14.18 5.45 -13.32
C GLU A 43 -13.14 6.42 -13.95
N LEU A 44 -11.86 6.04 -14.00
CA LEU A 44 -10.80 6.79 -14.69
C LEU A 44 -11.04 6.82 -16.21
N GLN A 45 -11.53 5.73 -16.79
CA GLN A 45 -11.87 5.68 -18.22
C GLN A 45 -13.08 6.57 -18.58
N GLU A 46 -14.02 6.75 -17.66
CA GLU A 46 -15.12 7.70 -17.86
C GLU A 46 -14.63 9.15 -17.96
N LEU A 47 -13.59 9.50 -17.16
CA LEU A 47 -12.94 10.82 -17.23
C LEU A 47 -11.99 10.98 -18.42
N ASN A 48 -11.61 9.89 -19.08
CA ASN A 48 -10.61 9.92 -20.13
C ASN A 48 -11.18 10.53 -21.42
N PRO A 49 -10.62 11.65 -21.94
CA PRO A 49 -11.10 12.27 -23.18
C PRO A 49 -10.77 11.45 -24.43
N LYS A 50 -9.71 10.61 -24.37
CA LYS A 50 -9.27 9.76 -25.49
C LYS A 50 -9.47 8.31 -25.14
N LYS A 51 -10.59 7.73 -25.53
CA LYS A 51 -11.00 6.37 -25.12
C LYS A 51 -10.01 5.26 -25.56
N ASP A 52 -9.26 5.48 -26.61
CA ASP A 52 -8.31 4.49 -27.18
C ASP A 52 -6.89 4.60 -26.60
N THR A 53 -6.65 5.56 -25.72
CA THR A 53 -5.31 5.82 -25.15
C THR A 53 -5.42 6.00 -23.65
N ALA A 54 -4.53 5.37 -22.89
CA ALA A 54 -4.49 5.55 -21.45
C ALA A 54 -4.17 7.01 -21.06
N SER A 55 -4.95 7.58 -20.18
CA SER A 55 -4.71 8.93 -19.63
C SER A 55 -3.59 8.91 -18.58
N ASN A 56 -3.02 10.08 -18.30
CA ASN A 56 -2.01 10.23 -17.26
C ASN A 56 -2.42 9.65 -15.89
N PRO A 57 -3.64 9.91 -15.38
CA PRO A 57 -4.11 9.28 -14.15
C PRO A 57 -4.16 7.76 -14.23
N MET A 58 -4.58 7.18 -15.36
CA MET A 58 -4.61 5.72 -15.55
C MET A 58 -3.20 5.13 -15.50
N ILE A 59 -2.23 5.77 -16.16
CA ILE A 59 -0.83 5.34 -16.16
C ILE A 59 -0.26 5.40 -14.74
N MET A 60 -0.45 6.50 -14.02
CA MET A 60 0.01 6.64 -12.63
C MET A 60 -0.63 5.57 -11.74
N PHE A 61 -1.93 5.34 -11.86
CA PHE A 61 -2.64 4.32 -11.09
C PHE A 61 -2.13 2.91 -11.38
N LEU A 62 -1.89 2.57 -12.65
CA LEU A 62 -1.30 1.28 -13.05
C LEU A 62 0.09 1.09 -12.46
N VAL A 63 0.94 2.12 -12.51
CA VAL A 63 2.31 2.01 -11.97
C VAL A 63 2.30 1.79 -10.47
N ILE A 64 1.45 2.51 -9.73
CA ILE A 64 1.31 2.31 -8.27
C ILE A 64 0.84 0.88 -7.96
N ASN A 65 -0.13 0.35 -8.71
CA ASN A 65 -0.62 -1.02 -8.52
C ASN A 65 0.43 -2.06 -8.89
N THR A 66 1.11 -1.89 -10.03
CA THR A 66 2.12 -2.84 -10.51
C THR A 66 3.36 -2.88 -9.61
N SER A 67 3.76 -1.73 -9.06
CA SER A 67 4.87 -1.65 -8.10
C SER A 67 4.53 -2.23 -6.72
N GLY A 68 3.24 -2.30 -6.39
CA GLY A 68 2.64 -3.08 -5.34
C GLY A 68 3.24 -2.88 -3.96
N LEU A 69 3.23 -1.65 -3.41
CA LEU A 69 3.65 -1.43 -2.02
C LEU A 69 2.79 -2.28 -1.08
N ILE A 70 3.42 -3.27 -0.46
CA ILE A 70 2.77 -4.17 0.50
C ILE A 70 3.37 -3.89 1.89
N ILE A 71 2.52 -3.47 2.82
CA ILE A 71 2.90 -3.25 4.22
C ILE A 71 2.79 -4.55 5.00
N ILE A 72 1.76 -5.36 4.71
CA ILE A 72 1.53 -6.64 5.39
C ILE A 72 1.37 -7.74 4.33
N PRO A 73 2.43 -8.50 4.01
CA PRO A 73 2.39 -9.57 2.99
C PRO A 73 1.72 -10.84 3.53
N ILE A 74 0.45 -10.76 3.92
CA ILE A 74 -0.30 -11.86 4.56
C ILE A 74 -0.27 -13.11 3.70
N SER A 75 -0.62 -12.99 2.42
CA SER A 75 -0.73 -14.12 1.49
C SER A 75 0.59 -14.90 1.41
N ILE A 76 1.72 -14.21 1.30
CA ILE A 76 3.04 -14.85 1.21
C ILE A 76 3.40 -15.56 2.52
N MET A 77 3.14 -14.92 3.66
CA MET A 77 3.41 -15.52 4.97
C MET A 77 2.54 -16.76 5.20
N VAL A 78 1.26 -16.73 4.81
CA VAL A 78 0.35 -17.89 4.91
C VAL A 78 0.82 -19.03 4.02
N TYR A 79 1.17 -18.80 2.75
CA TYR A 79 1.70 -19.82 1.86
C TYR A 79 2.98 -20.44 2.41
N ARG A 80 3.90 -19.63 2.92
CA ARG A 80 5.12 -20.14 3.55
C ARG A 80 4.84 -21.02 4.78
N ALA A 81 3.87 -20.61 5.61
CA ALA A 81 3.44 -21.40 6.76
C ALA A 81 2.82 -22.75 6.32
N GLN A 82 1.95 -22.75 5.30
CA GLN A 82 1.34 -23.95 4.75
C GLN A 82 2.36 -24.90 4.13
N MET A 83 3.44 -24.37 3.56
CA MET A 83 4.54 -25.17 3.00
C MET A 83 5.56 -25.63 4.04
N GLY A 84 5.30 -25.40 5.34
CA GLY A 84 6.15 -25.87 6.43
C GLY A 84 7.44 -25.07 6.64
N ALA A 85 7.49 -23.80 6.23
CA ALA A 85 8.64 -22.95 6.53
C ALA A 85 8.82 -22.77 8.02
N ALA A 86 10.04 -22.95 8.53
CA ALA A 86 10.36 -22.83 9.96
C ALA A 86 10.05 -21.43 10.52
N GLN A 87 10.26 -20.39 9.70
CA GLN A 87 9.95 -18.99 10.02
C GLN A 87 9.22 -18.34 8.83
N PRO A 88 7.89 -18.44 8.76
CA PRO A 88 7.12 -17.87 7.64
C PRO A 88 7.28 -16.37 7.44
N THR A 89 7.57 -15.65 8.53
CA THR A 89 7.63 -14.19 8.60
C THR A 89 9.02 -13.58 8.37
N ASP A 90 10.06 -14.39 8.17
CA ASP A 90 11.44 -13.91 7.94
C ASP A 90 11.58 -13.05 6.66
N VAL A 91 10.68 -13.25 5.69
CA VAL A 91 10.62 -12.49 4.42
C VAL A 91 9.92 -11.14 4.54
N PHE A 92 9.34 -10.81 5.69
CA PHE A 92 8.55 -9.59 5.88
C PHE A 92 9.32 -8.32 5.54
N ILE A 93 10.49 -8.11 6.19
CA ILE A 93 11.30 -6.90 5.94
C ILE A 93 11.83 -6.84 4.50
N PRO A 94 12.41 -7.92 3.92
CA PRO A 94 12.79 -7.92 2.52
C PRO A 94 11.67 -7.54 1.54
N ILE A 95 10.45 -8.06 1.74
CA ILE A 95 9.30 -7.72 0.89
C ILE A 95 8.92 -6.26 1.07
N LEU A 96 8.82 -5.78 2.30
CA LEU A 96 8.49 -4.39 2.60
C LEU A 96 9.48 -3.41 1.94
N LEU A 97 10.78 -3.69 2.04
CA LEU A 97 11.83 -2.84 1.45
C LEU A 97 11.80 -2.88 -0.09
N SER A 98 11.70 -4.07 -0.70
CA SER A 98 11.70 -4.21 -2.15
C SER A 98 10.47 -3.56 -2.79
N THR A 99 9.29 -3.76 -2.23
CA THR A 99 8.05 -3.16 -2.73
C THR A 99 8.03 -1.64 -2.53
N PHE A 100 8.60 -1.15 -1.42
CA PHE A 100 8.76 0.29 -1.22
C PHE A 100 9.67 0.92 -2.26
N ILE A 101 10.86 0.36 -2.48
CA ILE A 101 11.82 0.88 -3.48
C ILE A 101 11.20 0.84 -4.87
N SER A 102 10.53 -0.25 -5.24
CA SER A 102 9.83 -0.39 -6.52
C SER A 102 8.79 0.72 -6.71
N THR A 103 7.94 0.94 -5.70
CA THR A 103 6.91 1.97 -5.75
C THR A 103 7.51 3.39 -5.81
N LEU A 104 8.54 3.66 -5.04
CA LEU A 104 9.23 4.93 -5.04
C LEU A 104 9.79 5.26 -6.43
N VAL A 105 10.52 4.31 -7.02
CA VAL A 105 11.11 4.47 -8.36
C VAL A 105 10.02 4.63 -9.41
N GLY A 106 8.96 3.81 -9.36
CA GLY A 106 7.84 3.88 -10.29
C GLY A 106 7.12 5.23 -10.24
N VAL A 107 6.78 5.71 -9.05
CA VAL A 107 6.12 7.01 -8.86
C VAL A 107 7.02 8.17 -9.32
N ILE A 108 8.30 8.15 -9.01
CA ILE A 108 9.26 9.17 -9.47
C ILE A 108 9.35 9.16 -11.00
N ALA A 109 9.54 8.00 -11.62
CA ALA A 109 9.68 7.86 -13.07
C ALA A 109 8.44 8.40 -13.81
N VAL A 110 7.24 7.99 -13.38
CA VAL A 110 6.00 8.47 -13.99
C VAL A 110 5.78 9.96 -13.72
N SER A 111 6.10 10.44 -12.52
CA SER A 111 5.95 11.86 -12.20
C SER A 111 6.86 12.75 -13.06
N ILE A 112 8.08 12.28 -13.37
CA ILE A 112 9.00 12.96 -14.30
C ILE A 112 8.41 12.95 -15.71
N ALA A 113 7.94 11.79 -16.18
CA ALA A 113 7.36 11.65 -17.52
C ALA A 113 6.10 12.52 -17.72
N GLN A 114 5.27 12.61 -16.68
CA GLN A 114 4.03 13.40 -16.67
C GLN A 114 4.24 14.85 -16.23
N LYS A 115 5.48 15.28 -15.95
CA LYS A 115 5.83 16.62 -15.47
C LYS A 115 5.08 17.03 -14.19
N ILE A 116 4.77 16.06 -13.34
CA ILE A 116 4.14 16.31 -12.04
C ILE A 116 5.19 16.91 -11.10
N ASN A 117 4.88 18.07 -10.53
CA ASN A 117 5.79 18.70 -9.58
C ASN A 117 5.74 18.00 -8.23
N LEU A 118 6.74 17.13 -7.97
CA LEU A 118 6.93 16.47 -6.68
C LEU A 118 7.62 17.37 -5.64
N ILE A 119 8.19 18.52 -6.07
CA ILE A 119 8.94 19.45 -5.22
C ILE A 119 7.97 20.42 -4.52
N ASN A 120 7.02 19.87 -3.80
CA ASN A 120 6.09 20.63 -2.97
C ASN A 120 6.37 20.34 -1.49
N LYS A 121 6.38 21.35 -0.63
CA LYS A 121 6.68 21.20 0.80
C LYS A 121 6.01 19.99 1.46
N PRO A 122 4.68 19.74 1.35
CA PRO A 122 4.07 18.59 1.99
C PRO A 122 4.42 17.25 1.34
N ILE A 123 4.72 17.19 0.03
CA ILE A 123 5.22 15.96 -0.59
C ILE A 123 6.64 15.67 -0.11
N LEU A 124 7.51 16.69 -0.08
CA LEU A 124 8.88 16.55 0.39
C LEU A 124 8.94 16.12 1.87
N ILE A 125 8.09 16.69 2.73
CA ILE A 125 8.01 16.30 4.13
C ILE A 125 7.56 14.84 4.25
N LEU A 126 6.50 14.45 3.53
CA LEU A 126 6.02 13.07 3.54
C LEU A 126 7.08 12.11 3.01
N MET A 127 7.69 12.42 1.88
CA MET A 127 8.79 11.62 1.31
C MET A 127 9.98 11.54 2.27
N GLY A 128 10.35 12.65 2.92
CA GLY A 128 11.41 12.69 3.91
C GLY A 128 11.12 11.78 5.11
N ILE A 129 9.91 11.81 5.66
CA ILE A 129 9.49 10.94 6.77
C ILE A 129 9.55 9.47 6.35
N ILE A 130 9.02 9.16 5.16
CA ILE A 130 9.01 7.79 4.63
C ILE A 130 10.44 7.31 4.37
N CYS A 131 11.28 8.11 3.72
CA CYS A 131 12.69 7.77 3.49
C CYS A 131 13.46 7.57 4.80
N LEU A 132 13.22 8.40 5.81
CA LEU A 132 13.87 8.28 7.12
C LEU A 132 13.44 6.99 7.83
N PHE A 133 12.15 6.65 7.78
CA PHE A 133 11.64 5.39 8.32
C PHE A 133 12.30 4.17 7.64
N PHE A 134 12.33 4.15 6.31
CA PHE A 134 12.93 3.03 5.58
C PHE A 134 14.47 2.99 5.72
N SER A 135 15.13 4.15 5.79
CA SER A 135 16.58 4.19 6.09
C SER A 135 16.87 3.62 7.48
N GLY A 136 16.03 3.91 8.46
CA GLY A 136 16.11 3.31 9.80
C GLY A 136 15.94 1.80 9.77
N LEU A 137 14.98 1.29 9.00
CA LEU A 137 14.79 -0.16 8.81
C LEU A 137 15.99 -0.80 8.12
N ILE A 138 16.54 -0.18 7.07
CA ILE A 138 17.75 -0.67 6.38
C ILE A 138 18.94 -0.70 7.33
N TYR A 139 19.13 0.37 8.11
CA TYR A 139 20.21 0.43 9.10
C TYR A 139 20.08 -0.68 10.15
N LEU A 140 18.88 -0.88 10.70
CA LEU A 140 18.57 -1.99 11.61
C LEU A 140 18.91 -3.33 10.97
N PHE A 141 18.48 -3.54 9.72
CA PHE A 141 18.70 -4.77 8.97
C PHE A 141 20.18 -5.07 8.72
N LEU A 142 20.98 -4.04 8.43
CA LEU A 142 22.43 -4.18 8.24
C LEU A 142 23.20 -4.36 9.55
N SER A 143 22.63 -3.93 10.70
CA SER A 143 23.26 -3.98 12.01
C SER A 143 22.98 -5.28 12.77
N VAL A 144 22.00 -6.06 12.31
CA VAL A 144 21.54 -7.29 12.98
C VAL A 144 22.21 -8.52 12.35
N SER A 145 22.55 -9.52 13.17
CA SER A 145 23.09 -10.79 12.69
C SER A 145 22.07 -11.54 11.82
N ARG A 146 22.53 -12.39 10.90
CA ARG A 146 21.62 -13.19 10.06
C ARG A 146 20.72 -14.12 10.86
N GLU A 147 21.19 -14.59 12.01
CA GLU A 147 20.44 -15.48 12.91
C GLU A 147 19.29 -14.75 13.62
N ASP A 148 19.52 -13.50 14.03
CA ASP A 148 18.53 -12.68 14.70
C ASP A 148 17.53 -12.02 13.74
N MET A 149 17.86 -11.94 12.46
CA MET A 149 17.08 -11.25 11.44
C MET A 149 15.65 -11.79 11.33
N GLY A 150 15.46 -13.12 11.38
CA GLY A 150 14.16 -13.76 11.40
C GLY A 150 13.33 -13.37 12.63
N THR A 151 13.98 -13.30 13.79
CA THR A 151 13.32 -12.93 15.06
C THR A 151 12.83 -11.48 15.03
N TYR A 152 13.68 -10.54 14.60
CA TYR A 152 13.29 -9.14 14.48
C TYR A 152 12.21 -8.91 13.40
N SER A 153 12.32 -9.60 12.27
CA SER A 153 11.28 -9.54 11.21
C SER A 153 9.93 -10.00 11.74
N THR A 154 9.91 -11.13 12.45
CA THR A 154 8.69 -11.69 13.07
C THR A 154 8.11 -10.73 14.11
N LEU A 155 8.96 -10.16 14.96
CA LEU A 155 8.52 -9.23 16.01
C LEU A 155 7.92 -7.95 15.38
N ILE A 156 8.58 -7.37 14.38
CA ILE A 156 8.08 -6.18 13.68
C ILE A 156 6.76 -6.49 12.96
N ALA A 157 6.67 -7.63 12.26
CA ALA A 157 5.44 -8.06 11.58
C ALA A 157 4.28 -8.20 12.58
N ASN A 158 4.50 -8.87 13.70
CA ASN A 158 3.48 -9.09 14.72
C ASN A 158 3.03 -7.77 15.37
N ILE A 159 3.95 -6.88 15.71
CA ILE A 159 3.62 -5.55 16.27
C ILE A 159 2.83 -4.74 15.25
N LEU A 160 3.23 -4.74 13.98
CA LEU A 160 2.57 -3.97 12.94
C LEU A 160 1.15 -4.50 12.70
N LEU A 161 1.00 -5.81 12.58
CA LEU A 161 -0.29 -6.48 12.38
C LEU A 161 -1.24 -6.21 13.56
N PHE A 162 -0.74 -6.36 14.79
CA PHE A 162 -1.50 -6.06 16.00
C PHE A 162 -1.90 -4.59 16.07
N SER A 163 -0.97 -3.67 15.71
CA SER A 163 -1.24 -2.22 15.70
C SER A 163 -2.33 -1.85 14.70
N VAL A 164 -2.36 -2.47 13.53
CA VAL A 164 -3.40 -2.23 12.51
C VAL A 164 -4.76 -2.71 13.02
N ILE A 165 -4.83 -3.91 13.62
CA ILE A 165 -6.08 -4.43 14.20
C ILE A 165 -6.61 -3.49 15.29
N ILE A 166 -5.75 -3.09 16.22
CA ILE A 166 -6.12 -2.15 17.29
C ILE A 166 -6.58 -0.80 16.72
N LEU A 167 -5.91 -0.29 15.69
CA LEU A 167 -6.26 0.98 15.05
C LEU A 167 -7.66 0.92 14.41
N PHE A 168 -8.01 -0.18 13.74
CA PHE A 168 -9.36 -0.38 13.20
C PHE A 168 -10.42 -0.43 14.30
N ILE A 169 -10.17 -1.22 15.37
CA ILE A 169 -11.10 -1.33 16.51
C ILE A 169 -11.28 0.04 17.15
N LEU A 170 -10.21 0.74 17.49
CA LEU A 170 -10.27 2.07 18.13
C LEU A 170 -10.99 3.09 17.24
N THR A 171 -10.74 3.05 15.93
CA THR A 171 -11.40 3.96 14.98
C THR A 171 -12.89 3.67 14.88
N GLY A 172 -13.29 2.40 14.85
CA GLY A 172 -14.68 1.96 14.87
C GLY A 172 -15.41 2.41 16.15
N VAL A 173 -14.80 2.16 17.31
CA VAL A 173 -15.32 2.59 18.60
C VAL A 173 -15.47 4.12 18.67
N ARG A 174 -14.46 4.88 18.23
CA ARG A 174 -14.54 6.35 18.18
C ARG A 174 -15.66 6.87 17.27
N LYS A 175 -15.92 6.18 16.18
CA LYS A 175 -17.02 6.50 15.24
C LYS A 175 -18.35 5.92 15.67
N LYS A 176 -18.43 5.24 16.84
CA LYS A 176 -19.62 4.57 17.35
C LYS A 176 -20.22 3.53 16.38
N ILE A 177 -19.37 2.88 15.62
CA ILE A 177 -19.74 1.77 14.72
C ILE A 177 -19.70 0.48 15.54
N ASN A 178 -20.65 -0.43 15.32
CA ASN A 178 -20.56 -1.78 15.86
C ASN A 178 -19.44 -2.56 15.14
N VAL A 179 -18.28 -2.60 15.78
CA VAL A 179 -17.06 -3.18 15.21
C VAL A 179 -17.24 -4.67 14.89
N TYR A 180 -17.97 -5.39 15.76
CA TYR A 180 -18.22 -6.83 15.57
C TYR A 180 -19.09 -7.09 14.33
N ASP A 181 -20.23 -6.40 14.22
CA ASP A 181 -21.11 -6.58 13.07
C ASP A 181 -20.43 -6.18 11.76
N SER A 182 -19.69 -5.07 11.76
CA SER A 182 -18.90 -4.65 10.59
C SER A 182 -17.83 -5.67 10.20
N PHE A 183 -17.17 -6.31 11.18
CA PHE A 183 -16.21 -7.38 10.92
C PHE A 183 -16.89 -8.62 10.32
N VAL A 184 -18.03 -9.04 10.89
CA VAL A 184 -18.79 -10.20 10.40
C VAL A 184 -19.34 -9.96 9.00
N GLU A 185 -19.80 -8.75 8.71
CA GLU A 185 -20.31 -8.37 7.38
C GLU A 185 -19.21 -8.40 6.34
N GLY A 186 -18.04 -7.80 6.64
CA GLY A 186 -16.88 -7.83 5.75
C GLY A 186 -16.27 -9.23 5.56
N ALA A 187 -16.44 -10.14 6.52
CA ALA A 187 -15.97 -11.52 6.40
C ALA A 187 -16.90 -12.42 5.55
N LYS A 188 -18.10 -11.95 5.20
CA LYS A 188 -19.05 -12.68 4.35
C LYS A 188 -18.88 -12.40 2.85
N GLU A 189 -18.21 -11.30 2.51
CA GLU A 189 -17.87 -10.93 1.13
C GLU A 189 -16.58 -11.63 0.66
#